data_742b3d677340629fff18bd3176fb7b02
#
_entry.id   742b3d677340629fff18bd3176fb7b02
#
_cell.length_a   1.000
_cell.length_b   1.000
_cell.length_c   1.000
_cell.angle_alpha   90.00
_cell.angle_beta   90.00
_cell.angle_gamma   90.00
#
_symmetry.space_group_name_H-M   'P 1'
#
loop_
_entity.id
_entity.type
_entity.pdbx_description
1 polymer ?
#
loop_
_entity_poly.entity_id
_entity_poly.type
_entity_poly.pdbx_seq_one_letter_code
_entity_poly.pdbx_strand_id
1 'polypeptide(L)'
;MKIAVIGYTGSGKSVLAAKLGKILGCPVLHLDKLQFEAGWKERKEAEGNRLCEQFLEENKERGWVIDGNYEKFCQKRRMKEADLIIFMDYPRWICLWQALRRYYRYKGHTRKSMADGCIEKMDKEFILWILKNGRSREKKEDYKRVGAQYPDKFIQVRNRRQLRATVIRLLQLQNEK
;
A
#
# COMPACT_ATOMS: atom_id res chain seq x y z
N MET A 1 7.60 14.90 -3.67
CA MET A 1 6.35 14.55 -2.94
C MET A 1 6.45 13.15 -2.38
N LYS A 2 6.04 12.94 -1.12
CA LYS A 2 6.08 11.67 -0.41
C LYS A 2 4.65 11.17 -0.14
N ILE A 3 4.30 9.97 -0.63
CA ILE A 3 2.92 9.46 -0.52
C ILE A 3 2.91 8.08 0.14
N ALA A 4 2.16 7.93 1.23
CA ALA A 4 1.86 6.65 1.85
C ALA A 4 0.49 6.15 1.38
N VAL A 5 0.43 4.94 0.83
CA VAL A 5 -0.81 4.28 0.40
C VAL A 5 -1.10 3.11 1.32
N ILE A 6 -2.10 3.26 2.16
CA ILE A 6 -2.54 2.25 3.12
C ILE A 6 -3.95 1.75 2.81
N GLY A 7 -4.39 0.66 3.42
CA GLY A 7 -5.75 0.15 3.24
C GLY A 7 -5.83 -1.37 3.15
N TYR A 8 -7.03 -1.88 2.94
CA TYR A 8 -7.31 -3.31 3.01
C TYR A 8 -6.71 -4.11 1.85
N THR A 9 -6.42 -5.38 2.12
CA THR A 9 -5.96 -6.35 1.11
C THR A 9 -6.99 -6.42 -0.04
N GLY A 10 -6.50 -6.42 -1.29
CA GLY A 10 -7.36 -6.41 -2.46
C GLY A 10 -7.93 -5.06 -2.86
N SER A 11 -7.68 -3.97 -2.12
CA SER A 11 -8.19 -2.63 -2.47
C SER A 11 -7.51 -1.97 -3.68
N GLY A 12 -6.37 -2.51 -4.15
CA GLY A 12 -5.63 -1.98 -5.30
C GLY A 12 -4.52 -0.99 -4.95
N LYS A 13 -4.05 -0.96 -3.70
CA LYS A 13 -2.94 -0.11 -3.22
C LYS A 13 -1.71 -0.15 -4.13
N SER A 14 -1.22 -1.35 -4.44
CA SER A 14 0.02 -1.51 -5.23
C SER A 14 -0.15 -1.01 -6.67
N VAL A 15 -1.35 -1.12 -7.24
CA VAL A 15 -1.66 -0.55 -8.56
C VAL A 15 -1.66 0.97 -8.50
N LEU A 16 -2.25 1.54 -7.45
CA LEU A 16 -2.25 2.99 -7.23
C LEU A 16 -0.82 3.50 -7.03
N ALA A 17 -0.05 2.84 -6.14
CA ALA A 17 1.32 3.24 -5.86
C ALA A 17 2.21 3.23 -7.11
N ALA A 18 2.15 2.16 -7.91
CA ALA A 18 2.90 2.09 -9.17
C ALA A 18 2.49 3.20 -10.16
N LYS A 19 1.18 3.53 -10.22
CA LYS A 19 0.66 4.60 -11.07
C LYS A 19 1.15 5.98 -10.60
N LEU A 20 1.07 6.24 -9.30
CA LEU A 20 1.54 7.50 -8.70
C LEU A 20 3.05 7.65 -8.86
N GLY A 21 3.85 6.60 -8.61
CA GLY A 21 5.29 6.64 -8.82
C GLY A 21 5.67 6.99 -10.26
N LYS A 22 4.94 6.42 -11.25
CA LYS A 22 5.15 6.78 -12.66
C LYS A 22 4.79 8.23 -12.96
N ILE A 23 3.67 8.73 -12.44
CA ILE A 23 3.21 10.10 -12.65
C ILE A 23 4.16 11.11 -12.00
N LEU A 24 4.59 10.83 -10.77
CA LEU A 24 5.43 11.72 -9.97
C LEU A 24 6.93 11.59 -10.28
N GLY A 25 7.34 10.64 -11.13
CA GLY A 25 8.75 10.37 -11.41
C GLY A 25 9.57 9.94 -10.19
N CYS A 26 8.92 9.35 -9.18
CA CYS A 26 9.58 8.96 -7.93
C CYS A 26 9.57 7.44 -7.71
N PRO A 27 10.52 6.92 -6.91
CA PRO A 27 10.59 5.50 -6.60
C PRO A 27 9.38 5.00 -5.82
N VAL A 28 9.06 3.72 -6.02
CA VAL A 28 7.96 3.04 -5.35
C VAL A 28 8.48 1.89 -4.51
N LEU A 29 8.12 1.85 -3.23
CA LEU A 29 8.38 0.73 -2.34
C LEU A 29 7.08 -0.01 -2.04
N HIS A 30 7.03 -1.29 -2.42
CA HIS A 30 5.97 -2.20 -2.03
C HIS A 30 6.40 -2.97 -0.78
N LEU A 31 5.77 -2.73 0.36
CA LEU A 31 6.16 -3.37 1.62
C LEU A 31 5.99 -4.89 1.62
N ASP A 32 5.12 -5.42 0.75
CA ASP A 32 5.03 -6.87 0.54
C ASP A 32 6.38 -7.47 0.07
N LYS A 33 7.20 -6.71 -0.68
CA LYS A 33 8.57 -7.14 -1.07
C LYS A 33 9.55 -7.17 0.10
N LEU A 34 9.29 -6.38 1.13
CA LEU A 34 10.09 -6.41 2.35
C LEU A 34 9.64 -7.53 3.29
N GLN A 35 8.35 -7.85 3.29
CA GLN A 35 7.78 -8.90 4.14
C GLN A 35 8.18 -10.30 3.68
N PHE A 36 8.20 -10.52 2.37
CA PHE A 36 8.41 -11.86 1.80
C PHE A 36 9.67 -11.94 0.96
N GLU A 37 10.31 -13.09 1.04
CA GLU A 37 11.33 -13.60 0.13
C GLU A 37 10.70 -14.58 -0.86
N ALA A 38 11.51 -15.14 -1.77
CA ALA A 38 11.05 -16.14 -2.74
C ALA A 38 10.26 -17.28 -2.06
N GLY A 39 9.16 -17.72 -2.70
CA GLY A 39 8.35 -18.81 -2.19
C GLY A 39 7.46 -18.45 -1.00
N TRP A 40 7.16 -17.17 -0.76
CA TRP A 40 6.34 -16.70 0.36
C TRP A 40 7.01 -16.89 1.75
N LYS A 41 8.31 -17.08 1.79
CA LYS A 41 9.05 -17.12 3.05
C LYS A 41 9.05 -15.74 3.68
N GLU A 42 8.71 -15.65 4.95
CA GLU A 42 8.76 -14.39 5.67
C GLU A 42 10.21 -13.97 5.94
N ARG A 43 10.53 -12.71 5.62
CA ARG A 43 11.81 -12.08 5.93
C ARG A 43 11.91 -11.76 7.42
N LYS A 44 13.10 -11.82 7.98
CA LYS A 44 13.36 -11.35 9.35
C LYS A 44 13.00 -9.87 9.46
N GLU A 45 12.25 -9.54 10.51
CA GLU A 45 11.72 -8.17 10.73
C GLU A 45 12.83 -7.10 10.72
N ALA A 46 13.92 -7.37 11.43
CA ALA A 46 15.06 -6.44 11.50
C ALA A 46 15.65 -6.12 10.13
N GLU A 47 15.74 -7.11 9.24
CA GLU A 47 16.21 -6.90 7.88
C GLU A 47 15.22 -6.10 7.03
N GLY A 48 13.93 -6.44 7.09
CA GLY A 48 12.90 -5.70 6.38
C GLY A 48 12.81 -4.25 6.84
N ASN A 49 12.99 -4.01 8.15
CA ASN A 49 13.01 -2.66 8.71
C ASN A 49 14.23 -1.87 8.24
N ARG A 50 15.42 -2.48 8.26
CA ARG A 50 16.65 -1.88 7.73
C ARG A 50 16.51 -1.47 6.26
N LEU A 51 15.95 -2.33 5.42
CA LEU A 51 15.70 -2.02 4.00
C LEU A 51 14.69 -0.89 3.82
N CYS A 52 13.66 -0.82 4.68
CA CYS A 52 12.71 0.28 4.67
C CYS A 52 13.37 1.60 5.06
N GLU A 53 14.20 1.61 6.09
CA GLU A 53 14.97 2.77 6.52
C GLU A 53 15.94 3.26 5.45
N GLN A 54 16.69 2.35 4.85
CA GLN A 54 17.58 2.66 3.74
C GLN A 54 16.83 3.34 2.59
N PHE A 55 15.69 2.77 2.17
CA PHE A 55 14.88 3.37 1.12
C PHE A 55 14.41 4.79 1.45
N LEU A 56 14.00 5.04 2.71
CA LEU A 56 13.56 6.36 3.15
C LEU A 56 14.70 7.38 3.13
N GLU A 57 15.90 7.01 3.55
CA GLU A 57 17.08 7.89 3.50
C GLU A 57 17.50 8.21 2.06
N GLU A 58 17.65 7.18 1.22
CA GLU A 58 18.07 7.35 -0.18
C GLU A 58 17.10 8.24 -0.99
N ASN A 59 15.82 8.29 -0.59
CA ASN A 59 14.78 9.00 -1.33
C ASN A 59 14.21 10.21 -0.58
N LYS A 60 14.91 10.68 0.44
CA LYS A 60 14.47 11.78 1.30
C LYS A 60 14.16 13.06 0.51
N GLU A 61 15.01 13.43 -0.43
CA GLU A 61 14.86 14.64 -1.24
C GLU A 61 14.05 14.40 -2.52
N ARG A 62 14.22 13.25 -3.14
CA ARG A 62 13.53 12.90 -4.39
C ARG A 62 12.04 12.66 -4.22
N GLY A 63 11.60 12.31 -3.01
CA GLY A 63 10.24 11.86 -2.72
C GLY A 63 10.04 10.39 -3.04
N TRP A 64 8.88 9.83 -2.66
CA TRP A 64 8.59 8.41 -2.78
C TRP A 64 7.10 8.09 -2.72
N VAL A 65 6.73 6.92 -3.22
CA VAL A 65 5.42 6.30 -2.95
C VAL A 65 5.64 4.97 -2.25
N ILE A 66 5.07 4.78 -1.07
CA ILE A 66 5.16 3.53 -0.31
C ILE A 66 3.77 2.94 -0.11
N ASP A 67 3.55 1.68 -0.50
CA ASP A 67 2.30 0.97 -0.22
C ASP A 67 2.48 -0.21 0.71
N GLY A 68 1.52 -0.36 1.61
CA GLY A 68 1.42 -1.43 2.59
C GLY A 68 1.09 -0.96 3.99
N ASN A 69 0.68 -1.92 4.84
CA ASN A 69 0.14 -1.63 6.17
C ASN A 69 1.03 -2.15 7.31
N TYR A 70 2.23 -2.61 7.03
CA TYR A 70 3.10 -3.21 8.05
C TYR A 70 3.59 -2.14 9.03
N GLU A 71 3.16 -2.24 10.28
CA GLU A 71 3.56 -1.34 11.37
C GLU A 71 5.07 -1.45 11.65
N LYS A 72 5.57 -2.68 11.62
CA LYS A 72 6.97 -3.01 11.86
C LYS A 72 7.98 -2.39 10.87
N PHE A 73 7.53 -1.95 9.70
CA PHE A 73 8.40 -1.31 8.71
C PHE A 73 8.29 0.21 8.76
N CYS A 74 8.92 0.82 9.74
CA CYS A 74 9.04 2.28 9.92
C CYS A 74 7.71 3.04 9.82
N GLN A 75 6.58 2.48 10.28
CA GLN A 75 5.27 3.10 10.05
C GLN A 75 5.21 4.52 10.59
N LYS A 76 5.67 4.77 11.81
CA LYS A 76 5.65 6.12 12.42
C LYS A 76 6.42 7.12 11.56
N ARG A 77 7.60 6.74 11.08
CA ARG A 77 8.44 7.58 10.21
C ARG A 77 7.77 7.84 8.86
N ARG A 78 7.28 6.78 8.19
CA ARG A 78 6.57 6.89 6.91
C ARG A 78 5.35 7.80 6.98
N MET A 79 4.51 7.65 8.03
CA MET A 79 3.34 8.51 8.23
C MET A 79 3.72 9.94 8.55
N LYS A 80 4.78 10.15 9.35
CA LYS A 80 5.27 11.50 9.70
C LYS A 80 5.83 12.21 8.47
N GLU A 81 6.67 11.55 7.68
CA GLU A 81 7.35 12.14 6.52
C GLU A 81 6.48 12.25 5.26
N ALA A 82 5.38 11.50 5.17
CA ALA A 82 4.47 11.60 4.04
C ALA A 82 3.83 12.98 3.94
N ASP A 83 3.77 13.55 2.73
CA ASP A 83 2.99 14.75 2.41
C ASP A 83 1.50 14.40 2.28
N LEU A 84 1.20 13.15 1.91
CA LEU A 84 -0.15 12.64 1.75
C LEU A 84 -0.25 11.17 2.18
N ILE A 85 -1.31 10.85 2.93
CA ILE A 85 -1.66 9.47 3.31
C ILE A 85 -2.99 9.12 2.65
N ILE A 86 -2.99 8.15 1.75
CA ILE A 86 -4.21 7.69 1.07
C ILE A 86 -4.65 6.38 1.69
N PHE A 87 -5.78 6.40 2.39
CA PHE A 87 -6.40 5.20 2.95
C PHE A 87 -7.45 4.63 2.01
N MET A 88 -7.17 3.47 1.42
CA MET A 88 -8.09 2.77 0.52
C MET A 88 -9.04 1.87 1.30
N ASP A 89 -10.17 2.45 1.74
CA ASP A 89 -11.23 1.81 2.55
C ASP A 89 -12.34 1.25 1.65
N TYR A 90 -11.99 0.38 0.72
CA TYR A 90 -12.99 -0.22 -0.17
C TYR A 90 -13.80 -1.31 0.54
N PRO A 91 -15.11 -1.49 0.19
CA PRO A 91 -15.93 -2.58 0.69
C PRO A 91 -15.29 -3.95 0.46
N ARG A 92 -15.47 -4.86 1.44
CA ARG A 92 -14.83 -6.19 1.42
C ARG A 92 -15.10 -6.99 0.14
N TRP A 93 -16.32 -6.91 -0.38
CA TRP A 93 -16.70 -7.61 -1.61
C TRP A 93 -15.99 -7.06 -2.85
N ILE A 94 -15.79 -5.76 -2.91
CA ILE A 94 -14.99 -5.12 -3.97
C ILE A 94 -13.53 -5.57 -3.88
N CYS A 95 -12.98 -5.64 -2.67
CA CYS A 95 -11.62 -6.14 -2.45
C CYS A 95 -11.48 -7.59 -2.88
N LEU A 96 -12.44 -8.46 -2.52
CA LEU A 96 -12.47 -9.86 -2.92
C LEU A 96 -12.53 -10.00 -4.45
N TRP A 97 -13.46 -9.30 -5.09
CA TRP A 97 -13.60 -9.34 -6.55
C TRP A 97 -12.32 -8.88 -7.27
N GLN A 98 -11.68 -7.80 -6.79
CA GLN A 98 -10.40 -7.33 -7.34
C GLN A 98 -9.29 -8.35 -7.12
N ALA A 99 -9.25 -9.02 -5.96
CA ALA A 99 -8.28 -10.06 -5.66
C ALA A 99 -8.47 -11.29 -6.56
N LEU A 100 -9.72 -11.73 -6.78
CA LEU A 100 -10.06 -12.81 -7.73
C LEU A 100 -9.62 -12.46 -9.16
N ARG A 101 -10.00 -11.27 -9.64
CA ARG A 101 -9.58 -10.80 -10.97
C ARG A 101 -8.07 -10.75 -11.12
N ARG A 102 -7.36 -10.33 -10.06
CA ARG A 102 -5.91 -10.33 -10.01
C ARG A 102 -5.35 -11.75 -10.09
N TYR A 103 -5.89 -12.68 -9.30
CA TYR A 103 -5.49 -14.08 -9.32
C TYR A 103 -5.61 -14.69 -10.74
N TYR A 104 -6.74 -14.50 -11.42
CA TYR A 104 -6.90 -14.99 -12.79
C TYR A 104 -5.90 -14.38 -13.78
N ARG A 105 -5.56 -13.11 -13.60
CA ARG A 105 -4.59 -12.41 -14.47
C ARG A 105 -3.16 -12.88 -14.25
N TYR A 106 -2.78 -13.22 -13.04
CA TYR A 106 -1.42 -13.56 -12.64
C TYR A 106 -1.28 -15.02 -12.20
N LYS A 107 -2.24 -15.87 -12.52
CA LYS A 107 -2.19 -17.31 -12.19
C LYS A 107 -0.88 -17.92 -12.72
N GLY A 108 -0.13 -18.56 -11.82
CA GLY A 108 1.18 -19.15 -12.14
C GLY A 108 2.34 -18.15 -12.26
N HIS A 109 2.11 -16.84 -12.03
CA HIS A 109 3.16 -15.83 -12.16
C HIS A 109 3.31 -14.98 -10.88
N THR A 110 4.48 -14.39 -10.74
CA THR A 110 4.76 -13.40 -9.68
C THR A 110 4.43 -12.00 -10.16
N ARG A 111 3.79 -11.20 -9.33
CA ARG A 111 3.50 -9.79 -9.61
C ARG A 111 4.75 -8.92 -9.39
N LYS A 112 4.88 -7.84 -10.16
CA LYS A 112 5.96 -6.84 -9.99
C LYS A 112 6.00 -6.19 -8.58
N SER A 113 4.88 -6.19 -7.85
CA SER A 113 4.76 -5.65 -6.48
C SER A 113 5.02 -6.68 -5.38
N MET A 114 5.44 -7.90 -5.73
CA MET A 114 5.83 -8.98 -4.80
C MET A 114 7.30 -9.33 -4.97
N ALA A 115 7.86 -10.02 -3.98
CA ALA A 115 9.17 -10.65 -4.11
C ALA A 115 9.14 -11.72 -5.20
N ASP A 116 10.25 -11.90 -5.90
CA ASP A 116 10.35 -12.90 -6.96
C ASP A 116 10.08 -14.30 -6.41
N GLY A 117 9.42 -15.16 -7.20
CA GLY A 117 9.02 -16.48 -6.77
C GLY A 117 7.77 -16.57 -5.87
N CYS A 118 7.16 -15.43 -5.51
CA CYS A 118 5.88 -15.40 -4.81
C CYS A 118 4.72 -15.52 -5.82
N ILE A 119 4.44 -16.75 -6.24
CA ILE A 119 3.36 -17.05 -7.20
C ILE A 119 2.01 -16.64 -6.59
N GLU A 120 1.16 -16.00 -7.39
CA GLU A 120 -0.16 -15.55 -6.94
C GLU A 120 -1.04 -16.75 -6.56
N LYS A 121 -1.62 -16.72 -5.37
CA LYS A 121 -2.49 -17.76 -4.83
C LYS A 121 -3.80 -17.20 -4.30
N MET A 122 -4.84 -18.02 -4.28
CA MET A 122 -6.17 -17.69 -3.78
C MET A 122 -6.72 -18.89 -3.01
N ASP A 123 -6.21 -19.10 -1.81
CA ASP A 123 -6.66 -20.13 -0.88
C ASP A 123 -7.79 -19.63 0.04
N LYS A 124 -8.40 -20.53 0.79
CA LYS A 124 -9.48 -20.23 1.73
C LYS A 124 -9.03 -19.23 2.82
N GLU A 125 -7.79 -19.35 3.28
CA GLU A 125 -7.22 -18.48 4.31
C GLU A 125 -7.12 -17.05 3.80
N PHE A 126 -6.67 -16.84 2.57
CA PHE A 126 -6.57 -15.52 1.96
C PHE A 126 -7.95 -14.90 1.71
N ILE A 127 -8.94 -15.69 1.31
CA ILE A 127 -10.33 -15.22 1.19
C ILE A 127 -10.87 -14.78 2.55
N LEU A 128 -10.69 -15.58 3.60
CA LEU A 128 -11.08 -15.22 4.97
C LEU A 128 -10.33 -13.98 5.47
N TRP A 129 -9.06 -13.83 5.11
CA TRP A 129 -8.29 -12.63 5.41
C TRP A 129 -8.93 -11.38 4.79
N ILE A 130 -9.29 -11.42 3.52
CA ILE A 130 -9.93 -10.28 2.83
C ILE A 130 -11.28 -9.94 3.48
N LEU A 131 -12.10 -10.95 3.77
CA LEU A 131 -13.47 -10.75 4.23
C LEU A 131 -13.58 -10.42 5.72
N LYS A 132 -12.70 -10.99 6.57
CA LYS A 132 -12.82 -10.96 8.03
C LYS A 132 -11.52 -10.57 8.73
N ASN A 133 -10.50 -11.42 8.71
CA ASN A 133 -9.31 -11.31 9.56
C ASN A 133 -8.49 -10.04 9.29
N GLY A 134 -8.32 -9.66 8.02
CA GLY A 134 -7.65 -8.43 7.61
C GLY A 134 -8.46 -7.15 7.90
N ARG A 135 -9.65 -7.27 8.52
CA ARG A 135 -10.56 -6.19 8.92
C ARG A 135 -10.95 -6.28 10.39
N SER A 136 -10.07 -6.83 11.22
CA SER A 136 -10.28 -6.90 12.67
C SER A 136 -10.55 -5.51 13.26
N ARG A 137 -11.08 -5.49 14.49
CA ARG A 137 -11.32 -4.25 15.23
C ARG A 137 -10.02 -3.47 15.40
N GLU A 138 -8.97 -4.15 15.79
CA GLU A 138 -7.63 -3.60 15.96
C GLU A 138 -7.14 -2.87 14.70
N LYS A 139 -7.18 -3.54 13.51
CA LYS A 139 -6.78 -2.92 12.24
C LYS A 139 -7.62 -1.69 11.87
N LYS A 140 -8.90 -1.70 12.19
CA LYS A 140 -9.77 -0.53 11.97
C LYS A 140 -9.40 0.62 12.90
N GLU A 141 -9.07 0.31 14.15
CA GLU A 141 -8.63 1.29 15.14
C GLU A 141 -7.28 1.89 14.75
N ASP A 142 -6.35 1.09 14.19
CA ASP A 142 -5.09 1.60 13.65
C ASP A 142 -5.29 2.63 12.54
N TYR A 143 -6.14 2.33 11.56
CA TYR A 143 -6.45 3.31 10.49
C TYR A 143 -7.09 4.58 11.04
N LYS A 144 -7.99 4.48 12.02
CA LYS A 144 -8.59 5.62 12.70
C LYS A 144 -7.55 6.44 13.45
N ARG A 145 -6.63 5.76 14.17
CA ARG A 145 -5.52 6.41 14.88
C ARG A 145 -4.62 7.19 13.93
N VAL A 146 -4.23 6.59 12.80
CA VAL A 146 -3.44 7.29 11.77
C VAL A 146 -4.20 8.50 11.24
N GLY A 147 -5.50 8.38 10.93
CA GLY A 147 -6.33 9.49 10.46
C GLY A 147 -6.45 10.62 11.49
N ALA A 148 -6.62 10.27 12.77
CA ALA A 148 -6.70 11.25 13.86
C ALA A 148 -5.35 11.94 14.12
N GLN A 149 -4.24 11.22 13.96
CA GLN A 149 -2.90 11.76 14.17
C GLN A 149 -2.44 12.70 13.04
N TYR A 150 -2.94 12.48 11.82
CA TYR A 150 -2.51 13.22 10.62
C TYR A 150 -3.69 13.74 9.79
N PRO A 151 -4.64 14.51 10.38
CA PRO A 151 -5.90 14.89 9.73
C PRO A 151 -5.69 15.72 8.46
N ASP A 152 -4.69 16.60 8.43
CA ASP A 152 -4.45 17.54 7.32
C ASP A 152 -3.93 16.85 6.04
N LYS A 153 -3.37 15.67 6.17
CA LYS A 153 -2.77 14.92 5.07
C LYS A 153 -3.36 13.51 4.88
N PHE A 154 -4.44 13.19 5.59
CA PHE A 154 -5.10 11.89 5.51
C PHE A 154 -6.36 11.96 4.63
N ILE A 155 -6.38 11.18 3.55
CA ILE A 155 -7.54 11.08 2.66
C ILE A 155 -8.07 9.65 2.66
N GLN A 156 -9.31 9.48 3.10
CA GLN A 156 -10.01 8.20 3.03
C GLN A 156 -10.77 8.07 1.71
N VAL A 157 -10.52 6.98 0.99
CA VAL A 157 -11.10 6.68 -0.32
C VAL A 157 -11.88 5.38 -0.26
N ARG A 158 -13.20 5.45 -0.47
CA ARG A 158 -14.14 4.32 -0.36
C ARG A 158 -14.58 3.74 -1.72
N ASN A 159 -14.33 4.46 -2.80
CA ASN A 159 -14.72 4.05 -4.15
C ASN A 159 -13.83 4.67 -5.23
N ARG A 160 -14.00 4.18 -6.48
CA ARG A 160 -13.19 4.63 -7.62
C ARG A 160 -13.40 6.10 -7.99
N ARG A 161 -14.60 6.65 -7.75
CA ARG A 161 -14.89 8.07 -8.04
C ARG A 161 -14.05 8.97 -7.13
N GLN A 162 -14.05 8.68 -5.82
CA GLN A 162 -13.22 9.40 -4.86
C GLN A 162 -11.73 9.26 -5.18
N LEU A 163 -11.27 8.03 -5.54
CA LEU A 163 -9.88 7.83 -5.93
C LEU A 163 -9.49 8.68 -7.14
N ARG A 164 -10.32 8.73 -8.18
CA ARG A 164 -10.07 9.55 -9.36
C ARG A 164 -9.99 11.03 -9.00
N ALA A 165 -10.92 11.54 -8.19
CA ALA A 165 -10.90 12.92 -7.73
C ALA A 165 -9.61 13.26 -6.96
N THR A 166 -9.18 12.36 -6.06
CA THR A 166 -7.91 12.51 -5.32
C THR A 166 -6.72 12.57 -6.26
N VAL A 167 -6.63 11.67 -7.24
CA VAL A 167 -5.51 11.65 -8.20
C VAL A 167 -5.51 12.92 -9.09
N ILE A 168 -6.67 13.38 -9.55
CA ILE A 168 -6.78 14.61 -10.35
C ILE A 168 -6.30 15.81 -9.54
N ARG A 169 -6.74 15.95 -8.29
CA ARG A 169 -6.30 17.03 -7.40
C ARG A 169 -4.79 17.02 -7.18
N LEU A 170 -4.19 15.83 -7.02
CA LEU A 170 -2.73 15.69 -6.89
C LEU A 170 -1.99 16.18 -8.14
N LEU A 171 -2.51 15.87 -9.34
CA LEU A 171 -1.92 16.31 -10.60
C LEU A 171 -2.01 17.84 -10.76
N GLN A 172 -3.12 18.45 -10.35
CA GLN A 172 -3.29 19.91 -10.38
C GLN A 172 -2.25 20.60 -9.49
N LEU A 173 -2.11 20.14 -8.24
CA LEU A 173 -1.12 20.67 -7.29
C LEU A 173 0.34 20.50 -7.75
N GLN A 174 0.61 19.56 -8.66
CA GLN A 174 1.95 19.35 -9.22
C GLN A 174 2.24 20.31 -10.37
N ASN A 175 1.24 20.70 -11.13
CA ASN A 175 1.38 21.64 -12.26
C ASN A 175 1.46 23.11 -11.81
N GLU A 176 1.11 23.40 -10.56
CA GLU A 176 1.17 24.73 -9.93
C GLU A 176 2.54 25.02 -9.26
N LYS A 177 3.45 24.04 -9.25
CA LYS A 177 4.83 24.17 -8.72
C LYS A 177 5.84 24.17 -9.85
#